data_116fbc9ff23101893673129c6de5fbbd
#
_entry.id   116fbc9ff23101893673129c6de5fbbd
#
_cell.length_a   1.000
_cell.length_b   1.000
_cell.length_c   1.000
_cell.angle_alpha   90.00
_cell.angle_beta   90.00
_cell.angle_gamma   90.00
#
_symmetry.space_group_name_H-M   'P 1'
#
loop_
_entity.id
_entity.type
_entity.pdbx_description
1 polymer ?
#
loop_
_entity_poly.entity_id
_entity_poly.type
_entity_poly.pdbx_seq_one_letter_code
_entity_poly.pdbx_strand_id
1 'polypeptide(L)'
;MQMKIARKLSVTLAASVSLLTVAQSLLAADQVPLMLKLPAPAFKGTPKEMPPGLNVEPLSDKPRPPMMVPAGLKNIAAEPGVKITSSDKNATADTLAKLVDGDKEASEQSIIYLRKGTQWVQMDFGSPQEIFAIALWHAHNSAKVYKSVIVQVSDDPDFINGVKTVFNNDQENAAGMGVGTDRQYFETNEGKLIDAKGVKSRYIRFYSKGSTESALNEYTEIEVYGRSAK
;
A
#
# COMPACT_ATOMS: atom_id res chain seq x y z
N MET A 1 -74.37 -27.26 8.22
CA MET A 1 -73.64 -27.86 7.08
C MET A 1 -72.21 -27.44 7.12
N GLN A 2 -71.42 -28.37 7.51
CA GLN A 2 -69.93 -28.16 7.71
C GLN A 2 -69.26 -28.16 6.36
N MET A 3 -68.26 -27.33 6.20
CA MET A 3 -67.17 -27.69 5.29
C MET A 3 -65.76 -27.16 5.84
N LYS A 4 -64.94 -28.13 6.13
CA LYS A 4 -63.54 -28.03 6.48
C LYS A 4 -62.74 -27.52 5.27
N ILE A 5 -61.85 -26.58 5.47
CA ILE A 5 -60.66 -26.53 4.65
C ILE A 5 -59.46 -26.34 5.58
N ALA A 6 -58.69 -27.40 5.64
CA ALA A 6 -57.43 -27.45 6.42
C ALA A 6 -56.21 -27.26 5.51
N ARG A 7 -55.21 -26.67 6.10
CA ARG A 7 -53.75 -26.93 5.91
C ARG A 7 -53.22 -26.98 4.48
N LYS A 8 -52.38 -25.99 4.21
CA LYS A 8 -51.04 -26.17 3.60
C LYS A 8 -50.35 -24.81 3.49
N LEU A 9 -49.55 -24.44 4.46
CA LEU A 9 -48.44 -23.49 4.29
C LEU A 9 -47.47 -23.64 5.45
N SER A 10 -46.49 -24.45 5.28
CA SER A 10 -45.29 -24.44 6.12
C SER A 10 -44.33 -25.50 5.58
N VAL A 11 -43.52 -25.22 4.62
CA VAL A 11 -42.14 -25.78 4.42
C VAL A 11 -41.59 -25.11 3.16
N THR A 12 -40.94 -23.95 3.27
CA THR A 12 -39.95 -23.47 2.28
C THR A 12 -39.18 -22.25 2.81
N LEU A 13 -38.71 -22.24 4.05
CA LEU A 13 -37.89 -21.14 4.54
C LEU A 13 -36.63 -21.60 5.34
N ALA A 14 -36.19 -22.84 5.17
CA ALA A 14 -35.05 -23.36 5.92
C ALA A 14 -33.79 -23.62 5.06
N ALA A 15 -33.86 -23.52 3.75
CA ALA A 15 -32.74 -23.91 2.88
C ALA A 15 -31.83 -22.75 2.44
N SER A 16 -32.23 -21.49 2.57
CA SER A 16 -31.47 -20.35 2.07
C SER A 16 -30.50 -19.72 3.05
N VAL A 17 -30.61 -20.01 4.35
CA VAL A 17 -29.70 -19.44 5.39
C VAL A 17 -28.42 -20.24 5.53
N SER A 18 -28.44 -21.54 5.20
CA SER A 18 -27.26 -22.42 5.39
C SER A 18 -26.19 -22.25 4.30
N LEU A 19 -26.51 -21.73 3.13
CA LEU A 19 -25.51 -21.52 2.05
C LEU A 19 -24.66 -20.26 2.24
N LEU A 20 -25.20 -19.21 2.90
CA LEU A 20 -24.43 -17.97 3.12
C LEU A 20 -23.37 -18.12 4.20
N THR A 21 -23.59 -18.96 5.21
CA THR A 21 -22.62 -19.18 6.29
C THR A 21 -21.43 -20.05 5.87
N VAL A 22 -21.62 -20.97 4.92
CA VAL A 22 -20.52 -21.81 4.40
C VAL A 22 -19.59 -21.01 3.48
N ALA A 23 -20.12 -20.04 2.70
CA ALA A 23 -19.30 -19.21 1.83
C ALA A 23 -18.39 -18.24 2.62
N GLN A 24 -18.85 -17.73 3.77
CA GLN A 24 -18.02 -16.86 4.63
C GLN A 24 -16.92 -17.61 5.39
N SER A 25 -17.12 -18.88 5.73
CA SER A 25 -16.10 -19.68 6.41
C SER A 25 -14.98 -20.17 5.46
N LEU A 26 -15.26 -20.32 4.17
CA LEU A 26 -14.26 -20.69 3.17
C LEU A 26 -13.30 -19.54 2.80
N LEU A 27 -13.77 -18.27 2.91
CA LEU A 27 -12.91 -17.10 2.67
C LEU A 27 -11.99 -16.75 3.86
N ALA A 28 -12.32 -17.20 5.06
CA ALA A 28 -11.52 -16.95 6.26
C ALA A 28 -10.41 -18.00 6.49
N ALA A 29 -10.49 -19.16 5.84
CA ALA A 29 -9.59 -20.28 6.10
C ALA A 29 -8.19 -20.17 5.46
N ASP A 30 -8.02 -19.28 4.48
CA ASP A 30 -6.78 -19.15 3.71
C ASP A 30 -6.01 -17.84 3.96
N GLN A 31 -6.34 -17.11 5.03
CA GLN A 31 -5.59 -15.90 5.37
C GLN A 31 -4.42 -16.21 6.32
N VAL A 32 -3.26 -15.65 5.99
CA VAL A 32 -2.03 -15.78 6.78
C VAL A 32 -1.49 -14.39 7.12
N PRO A 33 -0.75 -14.24 8.24
CA PRO A 33 -0.07 -12.99 8.51
C PRO A 33 1.01 -12.71 7.46
N LEU A 34 1.01 -11.49 6.92
CA LEU A 34 2.09 -11.03 6.05
C LEU A 34 3.36 -10.81 6.87
N MET A 35 4.38 -11.61 6.61
CA MET A 35 5.67 -11.50 7.30
C MET A 35 6.62 -10.63 6.49
N LEU A 36 6.93 -9.43 7.00
CA LEU A 36 7.92 -8.53 6.42
C LEU A 36 9.27 -8.72 7.11
N LYS A 37 10.35 -8.74 6.34
CA LYS A 37 11.69 -8.61 6.90
C LYS A 37 11.98 -7.13 7.11
N LEU A 38 11.97 -6.69 8.37
CA LEU A 38 12.21 -5.30 8.73
C LEU A 38 13.70 -5.02 8.92
N PRO A 39 14.18 -3.81 8.54
CA PRO A 39 15.52 -3.37 8.88
C PRO A 39 15.63 -3.00 10.36
N ALA A 40 16.85 -2.79 10.84
CA ALA A 40 17.05 -2.27 12.18
C ALA A 40 16.51 -0.84 12.32
N PRO A 41 15.96 -0.45 13.49
CA PRO A 41 15.57 0.95 13.71
C PRO A 41 16.79 1.86 13.65
N ALA A 42 16.78 2.84 12.73
CA ALA A 42 17.85 3.82 12.61
C ALA A 42 17.85 4.85 13.76
N PHE A 43 16.68 5.08 14.36
CA PHE A 43 16.54 5.88 15.57
C PHE A 43 15.58 5.21 16.56
N LYS A 44 15.73 5.56 17.83
CA LYS A 44 14.85 5.07 18.91
C LYS A 44 14.19 6.26 19.59
N GLY A 45 12.90 6.10 19.85
CA GLY A 45 12.14 7.07 20.61
C GLY A 45 11.10 7.81 19.79
N THR A 46 10.19 8.47 20.50
CA THR A 46 9.16 9.33 19.92
C THR A 46 9.77 10.68 19.58
N PRO A 47 9.44 11.31 18.45
CA PRO A 47 9.81 12.69 18.17
C PRO A 47 9.38 13.58 19.32
N LYS A 48 10.27 14.49 19.76
CA LYS A 48 10.00 15.39 20.87
C LYS A 48 8.89 16.39 20.56
N GLU A 49 8.72 16.71 19.28
CA GLU A 49 7.74 17.67 18.81
C GLU A 49 7.00 17.10 17.60
N MET A 50 5.67 17.18 17.67
CA MET A 50 4.80 16.88 16.53
C MET A 50 4.73 18.14 15.65
N PRO A 51 4.97 18.04 14.33
CA PRO A 51 4.76 19.17 13.44
C PRO A 51 3.33 19.71 13.59
N PRO A 52 3.14 21.02 13.83
CA PRO A 52 1.83 21.59 14.01
C PRO A 52 1.00 21.46 12.72
N GLY A 53 -0.31 21.27 12.89
CA GLY A 53 -1.27 21.20 11.76
C GLY A 53 -1.28 19.90 10.99
N LEU A 54 -0.47 18.90 11.36
CA LEU A 54 -0.46 17.59 10.69
C LEU A 54 -1.41 16.61 11.39
N ASN A 55 -2.22 15.91 10.60
CA ASN A 55 -3.05 14.80 11.07
C ASN A 55 -2.25 13.48 10.98
N VAL A 56 -1.33 13.29 11.92
CA VAL A 56 -0.38 12.18 11.94
C VAL A 56 -0.95 10.98 12.72
N GLU A 57 -0.64 9.77 12.25
CA GLU A 57 -0.94 8.55 12.99
C GLU A 57 -0.22 8.56 14.34
N PRO A 58 -0.87 8.11 15.44
CA PRO A 58 -0.19 7.99 16.72
C PRO A 58 0.99 7.04 16.60
N LEU A 59 2.13 7.44 17.17
CA LEU A 59 3.25 6.54 17.36
C LEU A 59 2.89 5.49 18.40
N SER A 60 3.37 4.27 18.20
CA SER A 60 3.17 3.16 19.11
C SER A 60 4.52 2.58 19.54
N ASP A 61 4.66 2.30 20.83
CA ASP A 61 5.81 1.56 21.37
C ASP A 61 5.72 0.05 21.08
N LYS A 62 4.59 -0.39 20.51
CA LYS A 62 4.36 -1.78 20.14
C LYS A 62 4.54 -1.96 18.64
N PRO A 63 5.11 -3.10 18.21
CA PRO A 63 5.16 -3.46 16.80
C PRO A 63 3.77 -3.39 16.16
N ARG A 64 3.72 -3.01 14.90
CA ARG A 64 2.48 -3.00 14.12
C ARG A 64 1.85 -4.40 14.10
N PRO A 65 0.53 -4.52 14.32
CA PRO A 65 -0.15 -5.80 14.13
C PRO A 65 0.06 -6.36 12.72
N PRO A 66 0.19 -7.68 12.56
CA PRO A 66 0.34 -8.26 11.25
C PRO A 66 -0.90 -8.03 10.39
N MET A 67 -0.69 -7.67 9.12
CA MET A 67 -1.76 -7.63 8.13
C MET A 67 -2.08 -9.05 7.68
N MET A 68 -3.36 -9.42 7.72
CA MET A 68 -3.82 -10.71 7.23
C MET A 68 -4.07 -10.62 5.73
N VAL A 69 -3.47 -11.53 4.98
CA VAL A 69 -3.52 -11.59 3.51
C VAL A 69 -3.77 -13.01 3.02
N PRO A 70 -4.28 -13.20 1.80
CA PRO A 70 -4.37 -14.54 1.21
C PRO A 70 -3.03 -15.26 1.21
N ALA A 71 -3.04 -16.57 1.46
CA ALA A 71 -1.83 -17.37 1.41
C ALA A 71 -1.22 -17.38 -0.01
N GLY A 72 0.11 -17.55 -0.08
CA GLY A 72 0.83 -17.74 -1.35
C GLY A 72 1.12 -16.45 -2.12
N LEU A 73 0.95 -15.27 -1.52
CA LEU A 73 1.40 -14.02 -2.15
C LEU A 73 2.93 -13.95 -2.22
N LYS A 74 3.42 -13.26 -3.24
CA LYS A 74 4.84 -12.96 -3.44
C LYS A 74 5.07 -11.46 -3.50
N ASN A 75 6.29 -11.02 -3.25
CA ASN A 75 6.72 -9.67 -3.61
C ASN A 75 6.89 -9.60 -5.13
N ILE A 76 5.84 -9.15 -5.82
CA ILE A 76 5.82 -9.04 -7.29
C ILE A 76 6.63 -7.85 -7.80
N ALA A 77 7.01 -6.89 -6.94
CA ALA A 77 7.85 -5.76 -7.33
C ALA A 77 9.29 -6.19 -7.65
N ALA A 78 9.79 -7.25 -6.98
CA ALA A 78 11.13 -7.79 -7.18
C ALA A 78 11.18 -8.92 -8.25
N GLU A 79 10.07 -9.23 -8.91
CA GLU A 79 10.04 -10.26 -9.94
C GLU A 79 10.80 -9.79 -11.20
N PRO A 80 11.52 -10.70 -11.89
CA PRO A 80 12.20 -10.38 -13.13
C PRO A 80 11.24 -9.84 -14.20
N GLY A 81 11.63 -8.75 -14.87
CA GLY A 81 10.84 -8.15 -15.93
C GLY A 81 9.96 -6.98 -15.51
N VAL A 82 9.84 -6.69 -14.21
CA VAL A 82 9.22 -5.45 -13.74
C VAL A 82 10.05 -4.27 -14.20
N LYS A 83 9.38 -3.29 -14.83
CA LYS A 83 10.05 -2.06 -15.28
C LYS A 83 9.71 -0.93 -14.32
N ILE A 84 10.75 -0.25 -13.84
CA ILE A 84 10.61 0.88 -12.92
C ILE A 84 11.01 2.15 -13.66
N THR A 85 10.17 3.17 -13.59
CA THR A 85 10.40 4.49 -14.18
C THR A 85 10.07 5.59 -13.17
N SER A 86 10.51 6.80 -13.43
CA SER A 86 10.26 7.96 -12.57
C SER A 86 9.97 9.22 -13.39
N SER A 87 9.24 10.15 -12.78
CA SER A 87 9.10 11.53 -13.31
C SER A 87 10.40 12.30 -13.23
N ASP A 88 11.32 11.92 -12.36
CA ASP A 88 12.66 12.52 -12.29
C ASP A 88 13.57 11.94 -13.36
N LYS A 89 13.84 12.72 -14.42
CA LYS A 89 14.70 12.33 -15.54
C LYS A 89 16.15 12.04 -15.12
N ASN A 90 16.58 12.46 -13.93
CA ASN A 90 17.91 12.18 -13.42
C ASN A 90 18.01 10.82 -12.73
N ALA A 91 16.87 10.19 -12.38
CA ALA A 91 16.86 8.85 -11.82
C ALA A 91 17.16 7.82 -12.92
N THR A 92 18.34 7.22 -12.88
CA THR A 92 18.75 6.17 -13.82
C THR A 92 18.09 4.83 -13.50
N ALA A 93 18.08 3.91 -14.47
CA ALA A 93 17.56 2.56 -14.23
C ALA A 93 18.29 1.85 -13.07
N ASP A 94 19.61 1.98 -12.96
CA ASP A 94 20.40 1.39 -11.88
C ASP A 94 20.03 2.00 -10.52
N THR A 95 19.77 3.31 -10.48
CA THR A 95 19.28 3.97 -9.26
C THR A 95 17.90 3.43 -8.88
N LEU A 96 16.98 3.33 -9.83
CA LEU A 96 15.62 2.88 -9.57
C LEU A 96 15.54 1.38 -9.23
N ALA A 97 16.50 0.56 -9.67
CA ALA A 97 16.58 -0.85 -9.30
C ALA A 97 16.76 -1.06 -7.79
N LYS A 98 17.36 -0.10 -7.09
CA LYS A 98 17.50 -0.14 -5.63
C LYS A 98 16.18 -0.10 -4.87
N LEU A 99 15.09 0.35 -5.52
CA LEU A 99 13.76 0.38 -4.89
C LEU A 99 13.18 -1.02 -4.61
N VAL A 100 13.80 -2.07 -5.13
CA VAL A 100 13.29 -3.45 -5.05
C VAL A 100 14.40 -4.46 -4.79
N ASP A 101 15.57 -4.03 -4.33
CA ASP A 101 16.75 -4.90 -4.11
C ASP A 101 16.75 -5.58 -2.73
N GLY A 102 15.79 -5.20 -1.87
CA GLY A 102 15.63 -5.75 -0.53
C GLY A 102 16.44 -5.02 0.54
N ASP A 103 17.24 -4.00 0.18
CA ASP A 103 17.97 -3.15 1.12
C ASP A 103 17.06 -2.02 1.63
N LYS A 104 16.53 -2.22 2.82
CA LYS A 104 15.62 -1.28 3.50
C LYS A 104 16.33 -0.37 4.50
N GLU A 105 17.66 -0.50 4.59
CA GLU A 105 18.44 0.33 5.52
C GLU A 105 18.42 1.79 5.05
N ALA A 106 18.20 2.72 5.98
CA ALA A 106 18.18 4.14 5.65
C ALA A 106 19.59 4.74 5.66
N SER A 107 20.51 4.11 4.93
CA SER A 107 21.89 4.58 4.71
C SER A 107 21.97 5.45 3.46
N GLU A 108 23.01 6.26 3.34
CA GLU A 108 23.26 7.06 2.14
C GLU A 108 23.37 6.21 0.85
N GLN A 109 23.77 4.95 0.97
CA GLN A 109 23.90 4.02 -0.14
C GLN A 109 22.57 3.44 -0.59
N SER A 110 21.61 3.28 0.36
CA SER A 110 20.29 2.69 0.13
C SER A 110 19.27 3.74 -0.29
N ILE A 111 19.44 5.00 0.15
CA ILE A 111 18.47 6.06 -0.12
C ILE A 111 18.56 6.51 -1.57
N ILE A 112 17.42 6.57 -2.24
CA ILE A 112 17.24 7.13 -3.57
C ILE A 112 16.64 8.52 -3.43
N TYR A 113 17.31 9.50 -4.01
CA TYR A 113 16.89 10.89 -3.98
C TYR A 113 16.28 11.30 -5.33
N LEU A 114 14.99 11.67 -5.32
CA LEU A 114 14.35 12.33 -6.45
C LEU A 114 14.25 13.83 -6.16
N ARG A 115 14.17 14.62 -7.24
CA ARG A 115 14.12 16.09 -7.16
C ARG A 115 12.95 16.62 -6.33
N LYS A 116 13.05 17.89 -5.96
CA LYS A 116 12.01 18.67 -5.28
C LYS A 116 10.71 18.71 -6.07
N GLY A 117 9.62 18.97 -5.38
CA GLY A 117 8.27 19.01 -5.93
C GLY A 117 7.64 17.63 -5.96
N THR A 118 6.46 17.52 -6.54
CA THR A 118 5.78 16.23 -6.69
C THR A 118 6.55 15.38 -7.68
N GLN A 119 7.05 14.23 -7.21
CA GLN A 119 7.68 13.22 -8.04
C GLN A 119 6.92 11.91 -7.91
N TRP A 120 7.08 11.04 -8.89
CA TRP A 120 6.55 9.69 -8.82
C TRP A 120 7.56 8.64 -9.28
N VAL A 121 7.36 7.44 -8.75
CA VAL A 121 7.94 6.19 -9.25
C VAL A 121 6.80 5.33 -9.75
N GLN A 122 6.97 4.70 -10.92
CA GLN A 122 6.01 3.79 -11.52
C GLN A 122 6.63 2.42 -11.75
N MET A 123 5.87 1.37 -11.42
CA MET A 123 6.18 -0.01 -11.77
C MET A 123 5.20 -0.51 -12.82
N ASP A 124 5.72 -1.19 -13.86
CA ASP A 124 4.96 -1.95 -14.86
C ASP A 124 5.22 -3.44 -14.61
N PHE A 125 4.21 -4.16 -14.20
CA PHE A 125 4.28 -5.60 -13.96
C PHE A 125 4.19 -6.44 -15.25
N GLY A 126 4.08 -5.81 -16.42
CA GLY A 126 3.95 -6.49 -17.72
C GLY A 126 2.55 -7.05 -17.99
N SER A 127 1.81 -7.42 -16.97
CA SER A 127 0.42 -7.91 -17.03
C SER A 127 -0.34 -7.52 -15.75
N PRO A 128 -1.69 -7.52 -15.76
CA PRO A 128 -2.47 -7.24 -14.59
C PRO A 128 -2.15 -8.21 -13.44
N GLN A 129 -1.96 -7.65 -12.25
CA GLN A 129 -1.74 -8.35 -10.99
C GLN A 129 -2.90 -8.10 -10.04
N GLU A 130 -3.16 -9.03 -9.15
CA GLU A 130 -4.06 -8.87 -8.02
C GLU A 130 -3.22 -8.50 -6.79
N ILE A 131 -3.28 -7.22 -6.39
CA ILE A 131 -2.42 -6.61 -5.37
C ILE A 131 -3.17 -6.56 -4.05
N PHE A 132 -2.60 -7.15 -2.99
CA PHE A 132 -3.22 -7.21 -1.67
C PHE A 132 -2.57 -6.30 -0.65
N ALA A 133 -1.24 -6.22 -0.65
CA ALA A 133 -0.52 -5.37 0.28
C ALA A 133 0.64 -4.66 -0.40
N ILE A 134 0.94 -3.46 0.08
CA ILE A 134 2.07 -2.65 -0.37
C ILE A 134 2.81 -2.22 0.89
N ALA A 135 4.12 -2.47 0.92
CA ALA A 135 5.00 -1.94 1.96
C ALA A 135 5.95 -0.93 1.31
N LEU A 136 5.90 0.29 1.79
CA LEU A 136 6.62 1.43 1.25
C LEU A 136 7.54 2.00 2.32
N TRP A 137 8.83 2.06 2.04
CA TRP A 137 9.82 2.72 2.87
C TRP A 137 10.38 3.95 2.16
N HIS A 138 10.24 5.08 2.81
CA HIS A 138 11.06 6.24 2.56
C HIS A 138 12.27 6.23 3.51
N ALA A 139 13.19 7.19 3.36
CA ALA A 139 14.32 7.28 4.27
C ALA A 139 13.85 7.53 5.72
N HIS A 140 14.16 6.58 6.60
CA HIS A 140 13.73 6.56 8.00
C HIS A 140 14.90 6.73 8.98
N ASN A 141 15.94 7.43 8.55
CA ASN A 141 17.13 7.73 9.37
C ASN A 141 16.90 8.82 10.42
N SER A 142 15.76 9.49 10.38
CA SER A 142 15.30 10.47 11.36
C SER A 142 13.76 10.47 11.44
N ALA A 143 13.22 11.10 12.48
CA ALA A 143 11.78 11.20 12.70
C ALA A 143 11.14 12.25 11.77
N LYS A 144 10.83 11.87 10.55
CA LYS A 144 10.23 12.75 9.54
C LYS A 144 8.89 12.21 9.03
N VAL A 145 8.06 13.15 8.55
CA VAL A 145 6.77 12.86 7.91
C VAL A 145 6.88 13.22 6.44
N TYR A 146 6.62 12.24 5.56
CA TYR A 146 6.57 12.49 4.12
C TYR A 146 5.23 13.08 3.70
N LYS A 147 5.30 14.06 2.80
CA LYS A 147 4.15 14.86 2.35
C LYS A 147 3.63 14.34 1.03
N SER A 148 2.31 14.42 0.89
CA SER A 148 1.59 14.04 -0.35
C SER A 148 1.99 12.64 -0.83
N VAL A 149 2.06 11.68 0.10
CA VAL A 149 2.28 10.27 -0.26
C VAL A 149 0.97 9.75 -0.83
N ILE A 150 1.01 9.38 -2.11
CA ILE A 150 -0.16 8.88 -2.82
C ILE A 150 0.23 7.61 -3.57
N VAL A 151 -0.60 6.57 -3.47
CA VAL A 151 -0.43 5.34 -4.22
C VAL A 151 -1.64 5.15 -5.11
N GLN A 152 -1.40 5.07 -6.42
CA GLN A 152 -2.43 4.86 -7.43
C GLN A 152 -2.11 3.65 -8.29
N VAL A 153 -3.15 3.00 -8.81
CA VAL A 153 -3.05 1.90 -9.75
C VAL A 153 -3.87 2.18 -10.99
N SER A 154 -3.43 1.69 -12.15
CA SER A 154 -4.13 1.82 -13.43
C SER A 154 -3.68 0.73 -14.39
N ASP A 155 -4.53 0.39 -15.37
CA ASP A 155 -4.14 -0.37 -16.55
C ASP A 155 -3.65 0.54 -17.70
N ASP A 156 -3.75 1.86 -17.53
CA ASP A 156 -3.24 2.89 -18.42
C ASP A 156 -1.85 3.35 -17.95
N PRO A 157 -0.78 3.19 -18.78
CA PRO A 157 0.58 3.58 -18.41
C PRO A 157 0.73 5.08 -18.15
N ASP A 158 -0.14 5.91 -18.71
CA ASP A 158 -0.09 7.36 -18.56
C ASP A 158 -0.88 7.85 -17.33
N PHE A 159 -1.66 6.97 -16.70
CA PHE A 159 -2.50 7.30 -15.53
C PHE A 159 -3.53 8.41 -15.82
N ILE A 160 -4.11 8.38 -17.02
CA ILE A 160 -5.21 9.27 -17.43
C ILE A 160 -6.56 8.60 -17.20
N ASN A 161 -6.64 7.30 -17.54
CA ASN A 161 -7.89 6.55 -17.48
C ASN A 161 -7.85 5.43 -16.43
N GLY A 162 -9.00 5.11 -15.83
CA GLY A 162 -9.14 3.97 -14.94
C GLY A 162 -8.28 4.03 -13.67
N VAL A 163 -7.81 5.21 -13.28
CA VAL A 163 -6.98 5.42 -12.11
C VAL A 163 -7.79 5.16 -10.84
N LYS A 164 -7.23 4.33 -9.97
CA LYS A 164 -7.77 4.07 -8.62
C LYS A 164 -6.73 4.47 -7.59
N THR A 165 -7.13 5.30 -6.63
CA THR A 165 -6.30 5.66 -5.50
C THR A 165 -6.43 4.61 -4.41
N VAL A 166 -5.29 4.03 -3.99
CA VAL A 166 -5.19 3.01 -2.94
C VAL A 166 -4.84 3.63 -1.60
N PHE A 167 -4.02 4.69 -1.62
CA PHE A 167 -3.62 5.46 -0.44
C PHE A 167 -3.42 6.92 -0.84
N ASN A 168 -3.84 7.86 0.01
CA ASN A 168 -3.62 9.29 -0.21
C ASN A 168 -3.63 10.05 1.12
N ASN A 169 -2.47 10.52 1.59
CA ASN A 169 -2.33 11.36 2.77
C ASN A 169 -2.20 12.86 2.46
N ASP A 170 -2.41 13.27 1.21
CA ASP A 170 -2.33 14.66 0.75
C ASP A 170 -3.63 15.44 1.05
N GLN A 171 -3.82 15.78 2.31
CA GLN A 171 -5.04 16.43 2.80
C GLN A 171 -5.26 17.83 2.24
N GLU A 172 -4.20 18.48 1.76
CA GLU A 172 -4.24 19.82 1.16
C GLU A 172 -4.32 19.80 -0.36
N ASN A 173 -4.34 18.61 -0.97
CA ASN A 173 -4.25 18.44 -2.43
C ASN A 173 -3.04 19.16 -3.05
N ALA A 174 -1.93 19.18 -2.34
CA ALA A 174 -0.72 19.88 -2.75
C ALA A 174 -0.04 19.22 -3.98
N ALA A 175 -0.27 17.94 -4.20
CA ALA A 175 0.19 17.21 -5.40
C ALA A 175 -0.77 17.33 -6.58
N GLY A 176 -2.01 17.81 -6.37
CA GLY A 176 -3.02 17.96 -7.43
C GLY A 176 -3.73 16.66 -7.82
N MET A 177 -3.65 15.60 -6.98
CA MET A 177 -4.23 14.28 -7.26
C MET A 177 -5.55 14.01 -6.49
N GLY A 178 -6.16 15.06 -5.96
CA GLY A 178 -7.34 14.97 -5.09
C GLY A 178 -6.99 15.06 -3.61
N VAL A 179 -7.96 15.49 -2.81
CA VAL A 179 -7.82 15.60 -1.36
C VAL A 179 -7.76 14.20 -0.75
N GLY A 180 -6.68 13.92 -0.01
CA GLY A 180 -6.48 12.67 0.69
C GLY A 180 -7.29 12.56 1.98
N THR A 181 -7.68 11.35 2.34
CA THR A 181 -8.38 11.02 3.58
C THR A 181 -7.54 10.17 4.53
N ASP A 182 -6.41 9.64 4.06
CA ASP A 182 -5.51 8.87 4.88
C ASP A 182 -4.70 9.79 5.79
N ARG A 183 -4.31 9.27 6.95
CA ARG A 183 -3.49 10.03 7.89
C ARG A 183 -2.04 10.05 7.42
N GLN A 184 -1.36 11.13 7.73
CA GLN A 184 0.09 11.20 7.65
C GLN A 184 0.72 10.27 8.71
N TYR A 185 1.97 9.94 8.56
CA TYR A 185 2.67 9.03 9.46
C TYR A 185 4.14 9.43 9.58
N PHE A 186 4.73 9.12 10.72
CA PHE A 186 6.18 9.16 10.85
C PHE A 186 6.77 7.96 10.12
N GLU A 187 7.79 8.22 9.31
CA GLU A 187 8.54 7.13 8.70
C GLU A 187 9.39 6.43 9.74
N THR A 188 9.31 5.12 9.77
CA THR A 188 10.06 4.25 10.68
C THR A 188 10.63 3.06 9.92
N ASN A 189 11.46 2.26 10.60
CA ASN A 189 11.96 1.00 10.04
C ASN A 189 10.85 -0.01 9.65
N GLU A 190 9.62 0.19 10.13
CA GLU A 190 8.49 -0.67 9.73
C GLU A 190 7.92 -0.32 8.35
N GLY A 191 8.23 0.88 7.82
CA GLY A 191 7.66 1.39 6.59
C GLY A 191 6.13 1.58 6.66
N LYS A 192 5.52 2.15 5.64
CA LYS A 192 4.06 2.23 5.53
C LYS A 192 3.49 0.97 4.89
N LEU A 193 2.67 0.25 5.64
CA LEU A 193 1.93 -0.89 5.12
C LEU A 193 0.52 -0.46 4.70
N ILE A 194 0.16 -0.73 3.45
CA ILE A 194 -1.09 -0.30 2.81
C ILE A 194 -1.87 -1.55 2.38
N ASP A 195 -3.12 -1.64 2.79
CA ASP A 195 -4.04 -2.68 2.33
C ASP A 195 -4.64 -2.28 0.97
N ALA A 196 -4.22 -2.98 -0.08
CA ALA A 196 -4.68 -2.78 -1.45
C ALA A 196 -5.90 -3.66 -1.81
N LYS A 197 -6.38 -4.49 -0.89
CA LYS A 197 -7.66 -5.22 -0.95
C LYS A 197 -7.87 -6.06 -2.22
N GLY A 198 -6.80 -6.58 -2.81
CA GLY A 198 -6.88 -7.37 -4.03
C GLY A 198 -7.22 -6.55 -5.28
N VAL A 199 -6.85 -5.28 -5.32
CA VAL A 199 -7.05 -4.45 -6.50
C VAL A 199 -6.32 -5.05 -7.70
N LYS A 200 -6.99 -5.10 -8.84
CA LYS A 200 -6.41 -5.62 -10.08
C LYS A 200 -5.87 -4.46 -10.91
N SER A 201 -4.59 -4.55 -11.31
CA SER A 201 -3.95 -3.54 -12.16
C SER A 201 -2.60 -4.00 -12.69
N ARG A 202 -2.21 -3.48 -13.85
CA ARG A 202 -0.88 -3.67 -14.45
C ARG A 202 0.16 -2.69 -13.93
N TYR A 203 -0.24 -1.43 -13.67
CA TYR A 203 0.68 -0.37 -13.26
C TYR A 203 0.37 0.11 -11.85
N ILE A 204 1.41 0.51 -11.12
CA ILE A 204 1.30 1.19 -9.85
C ILE A 204 2.22 2.41 -9.84
N ARG A 205 1.75 3.54 -9.31
CA ARG A 205 2.53 4.76 -9.09
C ARG A 205 2.54 5.13 -7.62
N PHE A 206 3.71 5.57 -7.18
CA PHE A 206 4.00 6.09 -5.85
C PHE A 206 4.41 7.54 -5.99
N TYR A 207 3.65 8.45 -5.44
CA TYR A 207 3.94 9.89 -5.44
C TYR A 207 4.39 10.32 -4.06
N SER A 208 5.24 11.35 -4.01
CA SER A 208 5.57 12.09 -2.80
C SER A 208 5.98 13.53 -3.13
N LYS A 209 6.00 14.41 -2.12
CA LYS A 209 6.36 15.83 -2.26
C LYS A 209 7.24 16.29 -1.10
N GLY A 210 8.38 15.59 -0.93
CA GLY A 210 9.32 15.85 0.15
C GLY A 210 8.80 15.44 1.51
N SER A 211 9.43 15.92 2.56
CA SER A 211 9.14 15.59 3.95
C SER A 211 9.12 16.85 4.84
N THR A 212 8.99 16.66 6.15
CA THR A 212 9.14 17.75 7.14
C THR A 212 10.58 18.24 7.25
N GLU A 213 11.57 17.47 6.80
CA GLU A 213 12.99 17.79 6.91
C GLU A 213 13.66 18.10 5.56
N SER A 214 13.16 17.53 4.47
CA SER A 214 13.76 17.65 3.14
C SER A 214 12.72 17.98 2.07
N ALA A 215 13.08 18.82 1.13
CA ALA A 215 12.27 19.06 -0.06
C ALA A 215 12.48 18.00 -1.15
N LEU A 216 13.50 17.15 -1.02
CA LEU A 216 13.74 15.99 -1.90
C LEU A 216 12.78 14.85 -1.55
N ASN A 217 12.53 13.99 -2.52
CA ASN A 217 11.77 12.76 -2.30
C ASN A 217 12.77 11.62 -2.08
N GLU A 218 12.73 11.01 -0.92
CA GLU A 218 13.75 10.08 -0.45
C GLU A 218 13.12 8.70 -0.26
N TYR A 219 13.38 7.77 -1.15
CA TYR A 219 12.87 6.41 -1.10
C TYR A 219 13.98 5.43 -0.70
N THR A 220 13.61 4.35 -0.04
CA THR A 220 14.53 3.26 0.31
C THR A 220 14.11 1.96 -0.36
N GLU A 221 12.88 1.50 -0.17
CA GLU A 221 12.40 0.23 -0.71
C GLU A 221 10.89 0.26 -0.96
N ILE A 222 10.44 -0.52 -1.93
CA ILE A 222 9.03 -0.76 -2.24
C ILE A 222 8.80 -2.25 -2.44
N GLU A 223 7.92 -2.84 -1.63
CA GLU A 223 7.45 -4.20 -1.82
C GLU A 223 5.96 -4.19 -2.16
N VAL A 224 5.59 -4.97 -3.16
CA VAL A 224 4.19 -5.14 -3.59
C VAL A 224 3.84 -6.61 -3.51
N TYR A 225 2.90 -6.96 -2.64
CA TYR A 225 2.48 -8.33 -2.43
C TYR A 225 1.22 -8.65 -3.22
N GLY A 226 1.38 -9.56 -4.15
CA GLY A 226 0.33 -9.90 -5.09
C GLY A 226 0.52 -11.26 -5.76
N ARG A 227 -0.30 -11.47 -6.76
CA ARG A 227 -0.26 -12.64 -7.65
C ARG A 227 -0.83 -12.27 -9.00
N SER A 228 -0.55 -13.07 -10.03
CA SER A 228 -1.15 -12.86 -11.37
C SER A 228 -2.68 -12.84 -11.27
N ALA A 229 -3.29 -11.83 -11.88
CA ALA A 229 -4.74 -11.75 -11.99
C ALA A 229 -5.23 -12.88 -12.92
N LYS A 230 -6.21 -13.64 -12.43
CA LYS A 230 -6.91 -14.65 -13.25
C LYS A 230 -7.97 -13.99 -14.12
#